data_24aa6ce83f3c77bcaf96f0c2416954ee
#
_entry.id   24aa6ce83f3c77bcaf96f0c2416954ee
#
_cell.length_a   1.000
_cell.length_b   1.000
_cell.length_c   1.000
_cell.angle_alpha   90.00
_cell.angle_beta   90.00
_cell.angle_gamma   90.00
#
_symmetry.space_group_name_H-M   'P 1'
#
loop_
_entity.id
_entity.type
_entity.pdbx_description
1 polymer ?
#
loop_
_entity_poly.entity_id
_entity_poly.type
_entity_poly.pdbx_seq_one_letter_code
_entity_poly.pdbx_strand_id
1 'polypeptide(L)'
;MIRKSTFYKHFADKYELLAFIVKEVINDYNERIRQDSPADDPVAFYNKMLDYVFEFAKANQKLIRSAIRPDSLVLLLNIMSQQVTPDICQKLKQDQARGRRMPASPEVMATFFAGGISESLRSWFTSGKKRPEEDIKKQLSDIMRAVYQVGNIQEQAK
;
A
#
# COMPACT_ATOMS: atom_id res chain seq x y z
N MET A 1 -11.67 -21.09 -18.85
CA MET A 1 -10.75 -20.48 -19.85
C MET A 1 -11.51 -19.39 -20.57
N ILE A 2 -11.24 -18.09 -20.28
CA ILE A 2 -11.93 -16.98 -20.95
C ILE A 2 -11.41 -16.91 -22.38
N ARG A 3 -12.32 -16.90 -23.37
CA ARG A 3 -11.95 -16.80 -24.80
C ARG A 3 -11.37 -15.40 -25.08
N LYS A 4 -10.32 -15.32 -25.91
CA LYS A 4 -9.67 -14.04 -26.32
C LYS A 4 -10.70 -12.99 -26.80
N SER A 5 -11.76 -13.41 -27.49
CA SER A 5 -12.82 -12.51 -27.99
C SER A 5 -13.65 -11.87 -26.87
N THR A 6 -13.81 -12.53 -25.72
CA THR A 6 -14.53 -11.98 -24.57
C THR A 6 -13.68 -10.96 -23.82
N PHE A 7 -12.37 -11.20 -23.76
CA PHE A 7 -11.41 -10.28 -23.16
C PHE A 7 -11.44 -8.89 -23.82
N TYR A 8 -11.28 -8.85 -25.14
CA TYR A 8 -11.24 -7.58 -25.91
C TYR A 8 -12.59 -6.85 -26.05
N LYS A 9 -13.69 -7.45 -25.58
CA LYS A 9 -14.99 -6.78 -25.46
C LYS A 9 -15.09 -5.85 -24.25
N HIS A 10 -14.29 -6.12 -23.21
CA HIS A 10 -14.38 -5.44 -21.92
C HIS A 10 -13.14 -4.63 -21.56
N PHE A 11 -11.98 -4.96 -22.14
CA PHE A 11 -10.72 -4.30 -21.85
C PHE A 11 -9.96 -4.04 -23.15
N ALA A 12 -9.49 -2.81 -23.34
CA ALA A 12 -8.71 -2.41 -24.52
C ALA A 12 -7.37 -3.17 -24.58
N ASP A 13 -6.77 -3.42 -23.41
CA ASP A 13 -5.54 -4.19 -23.28
C ASP A 13 -5.38 -4.88 -21.93
N LYS A 14 -4.27 -5.59 -21.76
CA LYS A 14 -3.94 -6.29 -20.51
C LYS A 14 -3.70 -5.35 -19.30
N TYR A 15 -3.33 -4.11 -19.57
CA TYR A 15 -3.06 -3.13 -18.52
C TYR A 15 -4.35 -2.57 -17.93
N GLU A 16 -5.36 -2.37 -18.78
CA GLU A 16 -6.70 -1.99 -18.35
C GLU A 16 -7.34 -3.09 -17.50
N LEU A 17 -7.21 -4.36 -17.89
CA LEU A 17 -7.62 -5.48 -17.04
C LEU A 17 -6.89 -5.50 -15.70
N LEU A 18 -5.56 -5.29 -15.72
CA LEU A 18 -4.75 -5.28 -14.49
C LEU A 18 -5.19 -4.14 -13.56
N ALA A 19 -5.40 -2.94 -14.12
CA ALA A 19 -5.90 -1.80 -13.38
C ALA A 19 -7.28 -2.06 -12.75
N PHE A 20 -8.18 -2.69 -13.51
CA PHE A 20 -9.49 -3.09 -13.02
C PHE A 20 -9.39 -4.10 -11.86
N ILE A 21 -8.60 -5.16 -12.02
CA ILE A 21 -8.40 -6.17 -10.97
C ILE A 21 -7.83 -5.52 -9.70
N VAL A 22 -6.81 -4.68 -9.83
CA VAL A 22 -6.20 -3.98 -8.69
C VAL A 22 -7.23 -3.10 -8.00
N LYS A 23 -8.03 -2.36 -8.75
CA LYS A 23 -9.07 -1.49 -8.19
C LYS A 23 -10.13 -2.28 -7.40
N GLU A 24 -10.63 -3.39 -7.96
CA GLU A 24 -11.59 -4.25 -7.26
C GLU A 24 -11.02 -4.83 -5.97
N VAL A 25 -9.78 -5.29 -6.03
CA VAL A 25 -9.06 -5.84 -4.88
C VAL A 25 -8.86 -4.78 -3.80
N ILE A 26 -8.50 -3.55 -4.16
CA ILE A 26 -8.32 -2.45 -3.20
C ILE A 26 -9.65 -2.02 -2.59
N ASN A 27 -10.74 -2.02 -3.36
CA ASN A 27 -12.07 -1.71 -2.84
C ASN A 27 -12.50 -2.73 -1.77
N ASP A 28 -12.36 -4.04 -2.05
CA ASP A 28 -12.65 -5.12 -1.08
C ASP A 28 -11.79 -4.97 0.19
N TYR A 29 -10.52 -4.64 0.03
CA TYR A 29 -9.61 -4.38 1.12
C TYR A 29 -10.03 -3.17 1.97
N ASN A 30 -10.36 -2.05 1.36
CA ASN A 30 -10.77 -0.84 2.07
C ASN A 30 -12.02 -1.06 2.92
N GLU A 31 -12.97 -1.83 2.43
CA GLU A 31 -14.15 -2.22 3.20
C GLU A 31 -13.76 -3.02 4.44
N ARG A 32 -12.85 -3.98 4.32
CA ARG A 32 -12.37 -4.80 5.45
C ARG A 32 -11.56 -4.00 6.47
N ILE A 33 -10.67 -3.10 6.03
CA ILE A 33 -9.86 -2.28 6.94
C ILE A 33 -10.71 -1.31 7.75
N ARG A 34 -11.73 -0.69 7.12
CA ARG A 34 -12.60 0.26 7.83
C ARG A 34 -13.33 -0.39 9.00
N GLN A 35 -13.63 -1.69 8.90
CA GLN A 35 -14.38 -2.41 9.93
C GLN A 35 -13.51 -2.84 11.12
N ASP A 36 -12.20 -3.02 10.96
CA ASP A 36 -11.38 -3.78 11.90
C ASP A 36 -10.18 -3.04 12.51
N SER A 37 -9.91 -1.77 12.17
CA SER A 37 -8.70 -1.11 12.67
C SER A 37 -8.88 -0.58 14.09
N PRO A 38 -8.08 -1.06 15.08
CA PRO A 38 -8.09 -0.51 16.42
C PRO A 38 -7.77 0.98 16.40
N ALA A 39 -8.60 1.78 17.07
CA ALA A 39 -8.43 3.24 17.12
C ALA A 39 -7.13 3.65 17.83
N ASP A 40 -6.60 2.78 18.69
CA ASP A 40 -5.49 3.10 19.58
C ASP A 40 -4.10 2.86 18.97
N ASP A 41 -3.97 1.94 18.01
CA ASP A 41 -2.69 1.73 17.31
C ASP A 41 -2.66 2.45 15.95
N PRO A 42 -1.88 3.55 15.83
CA PRO A 42 -1.79 4.30 14.59
C PRO A 42 -1.17 3.50 13.44
N VAL A 43 -0.38 2.47 13.77
CA VAL A 43 0.36 1.67 12.79
C VAL A 43 -0.44 0.43 12.36
N ALA A 44 -1.48 0.03 13.09
CA ALA A 44 -2.29 -1.14 12.77
C ALA A 44 -2.92 -1.06 11.36
N PHE A 45 -3.36 0.11 10.95
CA PHE A 45 -3.87 0.37 9.60
C PHE A 45 -2.84 0.02 8.52
N TYR A 46 -1.61 0.48 8.69
CA TYR A 46 -0.53 0.23 7.71
C TYR A 46 -0.09 -1.22 7.71
N ASN A 47 -0.05 -1.87 8.87
CA ASN A 47 0.28 -3.29 8.96
C ASN A 47 -0.73 -4.15 8.20
N LYS A 48 -2.03 -3.90 8.38
CA LYS A 48 -3.08 -4.58 7.62
C LYS A 48 -2.96 -4.33 6.12
N MET A 49 -2.64 -3.10 5.72
CA MET A 49 -2.41 -2.77 4.32
C MET A 49 -1.22 -3.56 3.74
N LEU A 50 -0.12 -3.67 4.47
CA LEU A 50 1.03 -4.47 4.06
C LEU A 50 0.68 -5.96 3.98
N ASP A 51 0.00 -6.52 4.97
CA ASP A 51 -0.46 -7.91 4.98
C ASP A 51 -1.26 -8.22 3.72
N TYR A 52 -2.22 -7.35 3.40
CA TYR A 52 -3.03 -7.50 2.22
C TYR A 52 -2.23 -7.47 0.91
N VAL A 53 -1.28 -6.54 0.78
CA VAL A 53 -0.41 -6.46 -0.41
C VAL A 53 0.38 -7.75 -0.61
N PHE A 54 0.91 -8.32 0.48
CA PHE A 54 1.66 -9.57 0.41
C PHE A 54 0.76 -10.78 0.15
N GLU A 55 -0.43 -10.84 0.75
CA GLU A 55 -1.44 -11.88 0.46
C GLU A 55 -1.87 -11.84 -1.00
N PHE A 56 -2.16 -10.65 -1.53
CA PHE A 56 -2.47 -10.46 -2.94
C PHE A 56 -1.33 -10.94 -3.84
N ALA A 57 -0.09 -10.59 -3.50
CA ALA A 57 1.09 -11.00 -4.27
C ALA A 57 1.27 -12.53 -4.25
N LYS A 58 1.02 -13.20 -3.13
CA LYS A 58 1.05 -14.67 -3.01
C LYS A 58 -0.05 -15.32 -3.83
N ALA A 59 -1.29 -14.86 -3.67
CA ALA A 59 -2.44 -15.40 -4.38
C ALA A 59 -2.31 -15.27 -5.90
N ASN A 60 -1.69 -14.18 -6.36
CA ASN A 60 -1.53 -13.86 -7.77
C ASN A 60 -0.10 -14.07 -8.30
N GLN A 61 0.71 -14.93 -7.66
CA GLN A 61 2.14 -15.09 -7.98
C GLN A 61 2.39 -15.42 -9.47
N LYS A 62 1.53 -16.23 -10.10
CA LYS A 62 1.65 -16.57 -11.53
C LYS A 62 1.39 -15.35 -12.42
N LEU A 63 0.37 -14.54 -12.07
CA LEU A 63 0.04 -13.30 -12.78
C LEU A 63 1.19 -12.30 -12.65
N ILE A 64 1.69 -12.10 -11.45
CA ILE A 64 2.80 -11.19 -11.17
C ILE A 64 4.07 -11.64 -11.90
N ARG A 65 4.41 -12.92 -11.89
CA ARG A 65 5.56 -13.45 -12.62
C ARG A 65 5.41 -13.31 -14.15
N SER A 66 4.21 -13.45 -14.69
CA SER A 66 3.96 -13.26 -16.11
C SER A 66 3.92 -11.77 -16.52
N ALA A 67 3.56 -10.89 -15.57
CA ALA A 67 3.50 -9.44 -15.73
C ALA A 67 4.85 -8.74 -15.40
N ILE A 68 5.80 -9.45 -14.80
CA ILE A 68 7.15 -8.92 -14.46
C ILE A 68 8.02 -8.79 -15.72
N ARG A 69 7.53 -8.00 -16.65
CA ARG A 69 8.39 -7.02 -17.31
C ARG A 69 8.52 -5.85 -16.34
N PRO A 70 9.69 -5.21 -16.22
CA PRO A 70 9.90 -4.10 -15.28
C PRO A 70 8.80 -3.04 -15.37
N ASP A 71 8.33 -2.72 -16.57
CA ASP A 71 7.30 -1.72 -16.83
C ASP A 71 5.92 -2.08 -16.24
N SER A 72 5.56 -3.36 -16.24
CA SER A 72 4.24 -3.80 -15.74
C SER A 72 4.19 -3.80 -14.22
N LEU A 73 5.30 -4.09 -13.53
CA LEU A 73 5.38 -3.99 -12.07
C LEU A 73 5.29 -2.53 -11.62
N VAL A 74 6.00 -1.63 -12.31
CA VAL A 74 5.93 -0.19 -12.03
C VAL A 74 4.49 0.31 -12.17
N LEU A 75 3.81 -0.06 -13.25
CA LEU A 75 2.41 0.32 -13.47
C LEU A 75 1.51 -0.21 -12.35
N LEU A 76 1.64 -1.48 -11.97
CA LEU A 76 0.86 -2.10 -10.89
C LEU A 76 1.04 -1.33 -9.58
N LEU A 77 2.29 -1.07 -9.18
CA LEU A 77 2.59 -0.36 -7.94
C LEU A 77 2.14 1.10 -7.98
N ASN A 78 2.21 1.77 -9.14
CA ASN A 78 1.68 3.13 -9.31
C ASN A 78 0.16 3.16 -9.13
N ILE A 79 -0.57 2.22 -9.73
CA ILE A 79 -2.03 2.12 -9.57
C ILE A 79 -2.37 1.88 -8.10
N MET A 80 -1.69 0.95 -7.43
CA MET A 80 -1.89 0.69 -6.00
C MET A 80 -1.60 1.92 -5.15
N SER A 81 -0.48 2.61 -5.39
CA SER A 81 -0.12 3.83 -4.68
C SER A 81 -1.18 4.92 -4.84
N GLN A 82 -1.67 5.16 -6.06
CA GLN A 82 -2.73 6.15 -6.32
C GLN A 82 -4.04 5.81 -5.59
N GLN A 83 -4.38 4.54 -5.47
CA GLN A 83 -5.61 4.11 -4.80
C GLN A 83 -5.52 4.21 -3.28
N VAL A 84 -4.36 3.89 -2.68
CA VAL A 84 -4.20 3.89 -1.21
C VAL A 84 -3.86 5.28 -0.63
N THR A 85 -3.32 6.19 -1.42
CA THR A 85 -2.94 7.54 -0.96
C THR A 85 -4.10 8.31 -0.31
N PRO A 86 -5.32 8.36 -0.89
CA PRO A 86 -6.46 9.01 -0.26
C PRO A 86 -6.85 8.38 1.09
N ASP A 87 -6.77 7.06 1.22
CA ASP A 87 -7.12 6.36 2.45
C ASP A 87 -6.10 6.62 3.55
N ILE A 88 -4.81 6.62 3.21
CA ILE A 88 -3.73 7.04 4.11
C ILE A 88 -3.94 8.49 4.56
N CYS A 89 -4.25 9.40 3.64
CA CYS A 89 -4.51 10.80 3.95
C CYS A 89 -5.70 10.95 4.92
N GLN A 90 -6.78 10.24 4.67
CA GLN A 90 -7.95 10.25 5.54
C GLN A 90 -7.62 9.71 6.94
N LYS A 91 -6.87 8.61 7.03
CA LYS A 91 -6.39 8.05 8.31
C LYS A 91 -5.55 9.07 9.09
N LEU A 92 -4.61 9.73 8.42
CA LEU A 92 -3.76 10.75 9.03
C LEU A 92 -4.58 11.96 9.54
N LYS A 93 -5.59 12.42 8.77
CA LYS A 93 -6.53 13.48 9.22
C LYS A 93 -7.33 13.06 10.46
N GLN A 94 -7.78 11.81 10.52
CA GLN A 94 -8.46 11.28 11.70
C GLN A 94 -7.52 11.21 12.92
N ASP A 95 -6.28 10.79 12.74
CA ASP A 95 -5.29 10.75 13.81
C ASP A 95 -4.96 12.16 14.32
N GLN A 96 -4.83 13.13 13.42
CA GLN A 96 -4.63 14.53 13.78
C GLN A 96 -5.83 15.10 14.54
N ALA A 97 -7.05 14.79 14.12
CA ALA A 97 -8.27 15.20 14.83
C ALA A 97 -8.39 14.58 16.24
N ARG A 98 -7.73 13.43 16.48
CA ARG A 98 -7.61 12.80 17.80
C ARG A 98 -6.43 13.36 18.64
N GLY A 99 -5.81 14.45 18.19
CA GLY A 99 -4.72 15.11 18.90
C GLY A 99 -3.32 14.53 18.63
N ARG A 100 -3.18 13.60 17.68
CA ARG A 100 -1.84 13.11 17.30
C ARG A 100 -1.12 14.17 16.49
N ARG A 101 0.09 14.49 16.92
CA ARG A 101 0.94 15.44 16.19
C ARG A 101 1.72 14.70 15.09
N MET A 102 1.91 15.40 13.98
CA MET A 102 2.62 14.88 12.81
C MET A 102 3.69 15.87 12.36
N PRO A 103 4.81 15.40 11.80
CA PRO A 103 5.92 16.27 11.37
C PRO A 103 5.59 17.06 10.10
N ALA A 104 4.54 16.70 9.37
CA ALA A 104 4.10 17.35 8.14
C ALA A 104 2.58 17.26 7.97
N SER A 105 2.03 17.92 6.94
CA SER A 105 0.60 17.82 6.63
C SER A 105 0.21 16.40 6.24
N PRO A 106 -1.06 15.99 6.48
CA PRO A 106 -1.55 14.67 6.10
C PRO A 106 -1.35 14.34 4.62
N GLU A 107 -1.46 15.33 3.74
CA GLU A 107 -1.28 15.18 2.30
C GLU A 107 0.17 14.82 1.93
N VAL A 108 1.14 15.53 2.51
CA VAL A 108 2.57 15.27 2.31
C VAL A 108 2.94 13.90 2.86
N MET A 109 2.49 13.59 4.08
CA MET A 109 2.76 12.30 4.72
C MET A 109 2.14 11.14 3.96
N ALA A 110 0.90 11.29 3.48
CA ALA A 110 0.25 10.24 2.69
C ALA A 110 1.00 9.92 1.40
N THR A 111 1.43 10.95 0.69
CA THR A 111 2.25 10.79 -0.53
C THR A 111 3.60 10.13 -0.22
N PHE A 112 4.26 10.56 0.86
CA PHE A 112 5.52 9.99 1.31
C PHE A 112 5.38 8.51 1.68
N PHE A 113 4.37 8.14 2.47
CA PHE A 113 4.14 6.75 2.86
C PHE A 113 3.77 5.87 1.67
N ALA A 114 2.83 6.30 0.83
CA ALA A 114 2.44 5.54 -0.35
C ALA A 114 3.62 5.34 -1.32
N GLY A 115 4.40 6.38 -1.57
CA GLY A 115 5.58 6.32 -2.43
C GLY A 115 6.69 5.46 -1.83
N GLY A 116 7.02 5.66 -0.55
CA GLY A 116 8.05 4.89 0.16
C GLY A 116 7.73 3.41 0.24
N ILE A 117 6.48 3.05 0.55
CA ILE A 117 6.02 1.66 0.58
C ILE A 117 6.10 1.06 -0.82
N SER A 118 5.57 1.73 -1.84
CA SER A 118 5.58 1.24 -3.23
C SER A 118 6.99 1.00 -3.74
N GLU A 119 7.91 1.92 -3.51
CA GLU A 119 9.30 1.78 -3.94
C GLU A 119 10.04 0.68 -3.17
N SER A 120 9.79 0.56 -1.86
CA SER A 120 10.36 -0.51 -1.04
C SER A 120 9.88 -1.89 -1.50
N LEU A 121 8.60 -2.03 -1.84
CA LEU A 121 8.03 -3.24 -2.40
C LEU A 121 8.60 -3.54 -3.79
N ARG A 122 8.71 -2.53 -4.67
CA ARG A 122 9.34 -2.69 -5.97
C ARG A 122 10.77 -3.20 -5.85
N SER A 123 11.57 -2.58 -4.98
CA SER A 123 12.95 -3.00 -4.70
C SER A 123 13.00 -4.43 -4.18
N TRP A 124 12.10 -4.80 -3.26
CA TRP A 124 12.05 -6.14 -2.71
C TRP A 124 11.66 -7.20 -3.75
N PHE A 125 10.64 -6.93 -4.59
CA PHE A 125 10.21 -7.83 -5.65
C PHE A 125 11.27 -8.03 -6.75
N THR A 126 12.07 -6.99 -7.04
CA THR A 126 13.08 -7.01 -8.11
C THR A 126 14.47 -7.44 -7.61
N SER A 127 14.72 -7.44 -6.30
CA SER A 127 16.01 -7.86 -5.75
C SER A 127 16.21 -9.37 -5.92
N GLY A 128 17.35 -9.78 -6.45
CA GLY A 128 17.71 -11.19 -6.60
C GLY A 128 17.94 -11.93 -5.26
N LYS A 129 18.15 -11.19 -4.17
CA LYS A 129 18.26 -11.72 -2.81
C LYS A 129 16.93 -11.50 -2.11
N LYS A 130 16.09 -12.50 -2.09
CA LYS A 130 14.80 -12.45 -1.40
C LYS A 130 15.03 -12.39 0.10
N ARG A 131 14.87 -11.20 0.68
CA ARG A 131 14.68 -11.09 2.13
C ARG A 131 13.34 -11.72 2.50
N PRO A 132 13.21 -12.30 3.70
CA PRO A 132 11.93 -12.77 4.20
C PRO A 132 10.89 -11.64 4.14
N GLU A 133 9.66 -11.98 3.80
CA GLU A 133 8.52 -11.03 3.78
C GLU A 133 8.33 -10.33 5.12
N GLU A 134 8.45 -11.10 6.20
CA GLU A 134 8.29 -10.58 7.56
C GLU A 134 9.33 -9.51 7.92
N ASP A 135 10.55 -9.61 7.37
CA ASP A 135 11.58 -8.60 7.60
C ASP A 135 11.23 -7.27 6.96
N ILE A 136 10.71 -7.28 5.72
CA ILE A 136 10.33 -6.05 5.04
C ILE A 136 9.08 -5.42 5.69
N LYS A 137 8.10 -6.23 6.05
CA LYS A 137 6.90 -5.77 6.80
C LYS A 137 7.30 -5.09 8.10
N LYS A 138 8.16 -5.76 8.89
CA LYS A 138 8.63 -5.23 10.15
C LYS A 138 9.36 -3.90 9.97
N GLN A 139 10.29 -3.80 9.03
CA GLN A 139 11.05 -2.57 8.79
C GLN A 139 10.14 -1.41 8.33
N LEU A 140 9.18 -1.65 7.46
CA LEU A 140 8.21 -0.64 7.04
C LEU A 140 7.31 -0.20 8.22
N SER A 141 6.86 -1.14 9.05
CA SER A 141 6.09 -0.84 10.26
C SER A 141 6.91 0.00 11.25
N ASP A 142 8.17 -0.35 11.48
CA ASP A 142 9.06 0.38 12.39
C ASP A 142 9.31 1.83 11.90
N ILE A 143 9.49 2.04 10.59
CA ILE A 143 9.61 3.38 10.00
C ILE A 143 8.34 4.20 10.25
N MET A 144 7.16 3.64 9.97
CA MET A 144 5.90 4.34 10.19
C MET A 144 5.70 4.69 11.67
N ARG A 145 6.02 3.76 12.57
CA ARG A 145 5.95 3.97 14.02
C ARG A 145 6.90 5.10 14.47
N ALA A 146 8.12 5.15 13.95
CA ALA A 146 9.08 6.20 14.26
C ALA A 146 8.58 7.58 13.83
N VAL A 147 7.92 7.70 12.67
CA VAL A 147 7.34 8.97 12.20
C VAL A 147 6.25 9.47 13.14
N TYR A 148 5.39 8.58 13.67
CA TYR A 148 4.39 8.96 14.66
C TYR A 148 5.02 9.37 16.01
N GLN A 149 6.17 8.81 16.38
CA GLN A 149 6.88 9.17 17.61
C GLN A 149 7.54 10.54 17.51
N VAL A 150 8.14 10.89 16.37
CA VAL A 150 8.79 12.21 16.15
C VAL A 150 7.81 13.37 16.36
N GLY A 151 6.56 13.22 15.94
CA GLY A 151 5.52 14.24 16.18
C GLY A 151 5.26 14.50 17.68
N ASN A 152 5.51 13.52 18.55
CA ASN A 152 5.27 13.64 19.99
C ASN A 152 6.50 14.17 20.78
N ILE A 153 7.71 14.02 20.24
CA ILE A 153 8.97 14.44 20.92
C ILE A 153 9.13 15.97 20.93
N GLN A 154 8.59 16.69 19.97
CA GLN A 154 8.69 18.16 19.89
C GLN A 154 8.01 18.90 21.05
N GLU A 155 7.26 18.24 21.88
CA GLU A 155 6.59 18.85 23.03
C GLU A 155 7.45 18.87 24.30
N GLN A 156 8.41 17.97 24.43
CA GLN A 156 9.30 17.90 25.63
C GLN A 156 10.49 18.86 25.54
N ALA A 157 10.67 19.54 24.39
CA ALA A 157 11.79 20.46 24.15
C ALA A 157 11.37 21.96 24.19
N LYS A 158 10.14 22.26 24.62
CA LYS A 158 9.65 23.64 24.91
C LYS A 158 9.35 23.82 26.37
#